data_a2840dfe4254431c2a5b1e78e9d36dc9
#
_entry.id   a2840dfe4254431c2a5b1e78e9d36dc9
#
_cell.length_a   1.000
_cell.length_b   1.000
_cell.length_c   1.000
_cell.angle_alpha   90.00
_cell.angle_beta   90.00
_cell.angle_gamma   90.00
#
_symmetry.space_group_name_H-M   'P 1'
#
loop_
_entity.id
_entity.type
_entity.pdbx_description
1 polymer ?
#
loop_
_entity_poly.entity_id
_entity_poly.type
_entity_poly.pdbx_seq_one_letter_code
_entity_poly.pdbx_strand_id
1 'polypeptide(L)'
;MVITKLYIRNFRNIREAELDFDSSLNIFVGKNAQGKTNLMEAISVCLGGSFRHVRYTQYVPVNVPGAEVFIRLCFRNDDNTGRENVVEYTISNGKPVITYNGLSVSDASKLFGVLKYVVFVPEHLNLIKGAPELRRAYLDDVAVMQTQTHLKKLSNYNRGLKQRNNILAFARKDIPEAELSAQLAPWDQVLASEGINVTYGRLRYFSFLQQHAAEVYSRMTEGAEKLEMEYYSSIFKTTSIDFSDVNELFNKYVAELDNNLESEMRLRYTLAGVHRDDVNFYINGMAARDFASQGQTRSAALALKLSEAEIIRRKNKTCPVVILDDILSELDQTRRNFVINNIDKSQVFITCCNMDDLSALQGGKCWHAENGVFTEG
;
A
#
# COMPACT_ATOMS: atom_id res chain seq x y z
N MET A 1 -18.75 -3.19 -5.03
CA MET A 1 -18.39 -4.31 -4.13
C MET A 1 -18.64 -3.92 -2.69
N VAL A 2 -19.23 -4.82 -1.87
CA VAL A 2 -19.62 -4.55 -0.48
C VAL A 2 -19.21 -5.73 0.40
N ILE A 3 -18.48 -5.48 1.48
CA ILE A 3 -18.21 -6.45 2.54
C ILE A 3 -19.47 -6.59 3.39
N THR A 4 -19.96 -7.81 3.57
CA THR A 4 -21.21 -8.10 4.26
C THR A 4 -20.99 -8.56 5.69
N LYS A 5 -19.99 -9.43 5.90
CA LYS A 5 -19.75 -10.04 7.20
C LYS A 5 -18.27 -10.30 7.46
N LEU A 6 -17.88 -10.21 8.72
CA LEU A 6 -16.54 -10.59 9.19
C LEU A 6 -16.67 -11.46 10.44
N TYR A 7 -15.99 -12.61 10.42
CA TYR A 7 -15.78 -13.43 11.62
C TYR A 7 -14.28 -13.53 11.91
N ILE A 8 -13.90 -13.30 13.16
CA ILE A 8 -12.51 -13.35 13.63
C ILE A 8 -12.42 -14.26 14.84
N ARG A 9 -11.34 -15.07 14.90
CA ARG A 9 -10.96 -15.82 16.09
C ARG A 9 -9.45 -15.74 16.32
N ASN A 10 -9.06 -15.37 17.53
CA ASN A 10 -7.67 -15.32 18.00
C ASN A 10 -6.74 -14.43 17.13
N PHE A 11 -7.19 -13.26 16.76
CA PHE A 11 -6.38 -12.31 16.00
C PHE A 11 -5.94 -11.15 16.89
N ARG A 12 -4.64 -11.05 17.16
CA ARG A 12 -4.06 -10.02 18.05
C ARG A 12 -4.77 -9.99 19.42
N ASN A 13 -5.47 -8.87 19.77
CA ASN A 13 -6.26 -8.76 20.99
C ASN A 13 -7.74 -9.16 20.82
N ILE A 14 -8.16 -9.53 19.61
CA ILE A 14 -9.54 -9.96 19.34
C ILE A 14 -9.62 -11.47 19.58
N ARG A 15 -10.30 -11.87 20.64
CA ARG A 15 -10.49 -13.29 20.96
C ARG A 15 -11.51 -13.92 20.01
N GLU A 16 -12.65 -13.28 19.87
CA GLU A 16 -13.71 -13.68 18.95
C GLU A 16 -14.59 -12.48 18.63
N ALA A 17 -14.97 -12.32 17.37
CA ALA A 17 -15.91 -11.29 16.91
C ALA A 17 -16.66 -11.78 15.68
N GLU A 18 -17.95 -11.51 15.61
CA GLU A 18 -18.79 -11.68 14.43
C GLU A 18 -19.57 -10.40 14.20
N LEU A 19 -19.41 -9.83 12.99
CA LEU A 19 -19.91 -8.51 12.64
C LEU A 19 -20.60 -8.53 11.29
N ASP A 20 -21.85 -8.05 11.23
CA ASP A 20 -22.61 -7.83 10.01
C ASP A 20 -22.57 -6.34 9.66
N PHE A 21 -22.01 -5.99 8.50
CA PHE A 21 -21.72 -4.61 8.12
C PHE A 21 -22.86 -3.96 7.34
N ASP A 22 -22.98 -2.64 7.52
CA ASP A 22 -23.77 -1.80 6.63
C ASP A 22 -23.09 -1.62 5.28
N SER A 23 -23.88 -1.52 4.22
CA SER A 23 -23.40 -1.40 2.84
C SER A 23 -22.73 -0.06 2.52
N SER A 24 -22.93 0.96 3.35
CA SER A 24 -22.45 2.32 3.15
C SER A 24 -21.41 2.71 4.20
N LEU A 25 -21.76 2.69 5.49
CA LEU A 25 -20.95 3.25 6.55
C LEU A 25 -20.89 2.35 7.79
N ASN A 26 -19.68 2.09 8.27
CA ASN A 26 -19.42 1.32 9.48
C ASN A 26 -18.42 2.08 10.36
N ILE A 27 -18.85 2.48 11.53
CA ILE A 27 -18.09 3.31 12.46
C ILE A 27 -17.69 2.47 13.68
N PHE A 28 -16.43 2.53 14.08
CA PHE A 28 -15.89 1.84 15.25
C PHE A 28 -15.33 2.85 16.24
N VAL A 29 -16.03 3.00 17.35
CA VAL A 29 -15.70 3.98 18.39
C VAL A 29 -15.11 3.28 19.59
N GLY A 30 -14.07 3.85 20.18
CA GLY A 30 -13.47 3.35 21.42
C GLY A 30 -12.11 3.99 21.69
N LYS A 31 -11.63 3.88 22.90
CA LYS A 31 -10.30 4.40 23.28
C LYS A 31 -9.18 3.74 22.47
N ASN A 32 -7.99 4.31 22.53
CA ASN A 32 -6.81 3.70 21.91
C ASN A 32 -6.53 2.31 22.49
N ALA A 33 -5.94 1.44 21.68
CA ALA A 33 -5.60 0.05 22.01
C ALA A 33 -6.81 -0.89 22.29
N GLN A 34 -8.05 -0.50 21.99
CA GLN A 34 -9.24 -1.35 22.18
C GLN A 34 -9.46 -2.39 21.07
N GLY A 35 -8.64 -2.40 20.00
CA GLY A 35 -8.72 -3.39 18.93
C GLY A 35 -9.28 -2.84 17.61
N LYS A 36 -9.65 -1.56 17.52
CA LYS A 36 -10.17 -0.93 16.29
C LYS A 36 -9.26 -1.13 15.09
N THR A 37 -7.99 -0.73 15.20
CA THR A 37 -6.97 -0.93 14.16
C THR A 37 -6.75 -2.41 13.85
N ASN A 38 -6.82 -3.29 14.86
CA ASN A 38 -6.66 -4.73 14.65
C ASN A 38 -7.82 -5.31 13.83
N LEU A 39 -9.04 -4.80 14.01
CA LEU A 39 -10.20 -5.15 13.18
C LEU A 39 -9.98 -4.73 11.72
N MET A 40 -9.55 -3.46 11.48
CA MET A 40 -9.22 -2.97 10.13
C MET A 40 -8.11 -3.78 9.48
N GLU A 41 -7.12 -4.18 10.27
CA GLU A 41 -6.03 -5.04 9.80
C GLU A 41 -6.53 -6.44 9.42
N ALA A 42 -7.44 -7.03 10.19
CA ALA A 42 -8.05 -8.32 9.85
C ALA A 42 -8.82 -8.26 8.52
N ILE A 43 -9.57 -7.19 8.26
CA ILE A 43 -10.20 -6.94 6.96
C ILE A 43 -9.13 -6.87 5.86
N SER A 44 -8.10 -6.05 6.05
CA SER A 44 -7.04 -5.83 5.05
C SER A 44 -6.28 -7.12 4.70
N VAL A 45 -5.99 -7.97 5.68
CA VAL A 45 -5.32 -9.27 5.47
C VAL A 45 -6.13 -10.18 4.55
N CYS A 46 -7.46 -10.22 4.71
CA CYS A 46 -8.35 -10.96 3.81
C CYS A 46 -8.44 -10.33 2.40
N LEU A 47 -8.14 -9.04 2.27
CA LEU A 47 -8.08 -8.34 0.99
C LEU A 47 -6.75 -8.58 0.24
N GLY A 48 -5.85 -9.39 0.80
CA GLY A 48 -4.54 -9.69 0.25
C GLY A 48 -3.46 -8.66 0.64
N GLY A 49 -3.82 -7.61 1.37
CA GLY A 49 -2.91 -6.55 1.81
C GLY A 49 -2.25 -6.83 3.16
N SER A 50 -1.16 -6.14 3.42
CA SER A 50 -0.62 -5.99 4.76
C SER A 50 -0.77 -4.52 5.16
N PHE A 51 -1.60 -4.26 6.14
CA PHE A 51 -1.90 -2.92 6.62
C PHE A 51 -0.65 -2.13 7.05
N ARG A 52 0.38 -2.85 7.56
CA ARG A 52 1.60 -2.26 8.13
C ARG A 52 2.87 -3.05 7.80
N HIS A 53 2.88 -3.84 6.73
CA HIS A 53 4.01 -4.74 6.41
C HIS A 53 4.42 -5.65 7.58
N VAL A 54 3.46 -6.09 8.37
CA VAL A 54 3.64 -6.87 9.59
C VAL A 54 3.87 -8.35 9.23
N ARG A 55 4.75 -9.02 9.95
CA ARG A 55 4.92 -10.47 9.80
C ARG A 55 3.70 -11.21 10.36
N TYR A 56 3.23 -12.24 9.69
CA TYR A 56 2.06 -13.04 10.10
C TYR A 56 2.18 -13.59 11.53
N THR A 57 3.42 -13.81 12.04
CA THR A 57 3.66 -14.23 13.43
C THR A 57 3.17 -13.22 14.46
N GLN A 58 3.04 -11.96 14.09
CA GLN A 58 2.55 -10.88 14.97
C GLN A 58 1.01 -10.81 15.03
N TYR A 59 0.31 -11.62 14.21
CA TYR A 59 -1.14 -11.74 14.27
C TYR A 59 -1.62 -12.68 15.36
N VAL A 60 -0.75 -13.61 15.81
CA VAL A 60 -1.07 -14.56 16.89
C VAL A 60 -1.13 -13.78 18.23
N PRO A 61 -2.14 -14.04 19.07
CA PRO A 61 -2.24 -13.40 20.37
C PRO A 61 -1.01 -13.66 21.24
N VAL A 62 -0.47 -12.62 21.85
CA VAL A 62 0.72 -12.73 22.73
C VAL A 62 0.46 -13.63 23.92
N ASN A 63 -0.78 -13.61 24.45
CA ASN A 63 -1.17 -14.35 25.65
C ASN A 63 -1.50 -15.84 25.39
N VAL A 64 -1.56 -16.26 24.11
CA VAL A 64 -1.88 -17.66 23.73
C VAL A 64 -0.93 -18.06 22.58
N PRO A 65 0.36 -18.27 22.87
CA PRO A 65 1.32 -18.71 21.85
C PRO A 65 0.86 -19.99 21.16
N GLY A 66 0.91 -20.01 19.83
CA GLY A 66 0.48 -21.17 19.04
C GLY A 66 -1.03 -21.30 18.81
N ALA A 67 -1.84 -20.31 19.27
CA ALA A 67 -3.26 -20.28 18.93
C ALA A 67 -3.45 -20.23 17.41
N GLU A 68 -4.43 -21.01 16.93
CA GLU A 68 -4.88 -20.89 15.56
C GLU A 68 -5.61 -19.57 15.37
N VAL A 69 -5.14 -18.78 14.43
CA VAL A 69 -5.81 -17.55 13.99
C VAL A 69 -6.76 -17.91 12.86
N PHE A 70 -7.99 -17.43 12.92
CA PHE A 70 -8.96 -17.61 11.85
C PHE A 70 -9.71 -16.33 11.57
N ILE A 71 -9.79 -15.95 10.30
CA ILE A 71 -10.58 -14.81 9.82
C ILE A 71 -11.39 -15.28 8.63
N ARG A 72 -12.69 -14.98 8.60
CA ARG A 72 -13.58 -15.19 7.46
C ARG A 72 -14.21 -13.87 7.08
N LEU A 73 -14.00 -13.43 5.83
CA LEU A 73 -14.58 -12.24 5.24
C LEU A 73 -15.56 -12.63 4.15
N CYS A 74 -16.81 -12.19 4.28
CA CYS A 74 -17.86 -12.36 3.26
C CYS A 74 -18.09 -11.04 2.53
N PHE A 75 -18.27 -11.09 1.21
CA PHE A 75 -18.52 -9.90 0.39
C PHE A 75 -19.33 -10.22 -0.85
N ARG A 76 -19.97 -9.19 -1.43
CA ARG A 76 -20.69 -9.27 -2.70
C ARG A 76 -20.06 -8.32 -3.72
N ASN A 77 -19.98 -8.77 -4.96
CA ASN A 77 -19.56 -7.93 -6.08
C ASN A 77 -20.74 -7.14 -6.64
N ASP A 78 -20.43 -6.05 -7.36
CA ASP A 78 -21.44 -5.24 -8.07
C ASP A 78 -21.87 -5.87 -9.42
N ASP A 79 -21.74 -7.19 -9.57
CA ASP A 79 -21.95 -7.92 -10.82
C ASP A 79 -23.41 -8.39 -11.04
N ASN A 80 -24.35 -7.89 -10.25
CA ASN A 80 -25.77 -8.23 -10.25
C ASN A 80 -26.08 -9.74 -10.03
N THR A 81 -25.09 -10.57 -9.72
CA THR A 81 -25.32 -12.01 -9.46
C THR A 81 -25.86 -12.26 -8.06
N GLY A 82 -25.73 -11.30 -7.15
CA GLY A 82 -26.08 -11.44 -5.73
C GLY A 82 -25.27 -12.50 -4.99
N ARG A 83 -24.30 -13.13 -5.65
CA ARG A 83 -23.49 -14.20 -5.08
C ARG A 83 -22.58 -13.66 -3.99
N GLU A 84 -22.62 -14.30 -2.83
CA GLU A 84 -21.66 -14.03 -1.76
C GLU A 84 -20.34 -14.76 -2.02
N ASN A 85 -19.23 -14.04 -1.89
CA ASN A 85 -17.90 -14.58 -1.96
C ASN A 85 -17.29 -14.63 -0.56
N VAL A 86 -16.43 -15.59 -0.31
CA VAL A 86 -15.82 -15.82 1.00
C VAL A 86 -14.31 -15.92 0.85
N VAL A 87 -13.58 -15.15 1.64
CA VAL A 87 -12.14 -15.30 1.85
C VAL A 87 -11.92 -15.78 3.29
N GLU A 88 -11.14 -16.83 3.45
CA GLU A 88 -10.71 -17.29 4.77
C GLU A 88 -9.19 -17.18 4.87
N TYR A 89 -8.73 -16.66 5.98
CA TYR A 89 -7.32 -16.55 6.35
C TYR A 89 -7.09 -17.29 7.66
N THR A 90 -6.21 -18.29 7.63
CA THR A 90 -5.90 -19.10 8.80
C THR A 90 -4.40 -19.10 9.04
N ILE A 91 -3.96 -18.97 10.30
CA ILE A 91 -2.58 -19.29 10.69
C ILE A 91 -2.65 -20.53 11.55
N SER A 92 -2.17 -21.65 11.03
CA SER A 92 -2.07 -22.92 11.75
C SER A 92 -0.64 -23.44 11.62
N ASN A 93 -0.08 -23.96 12.73
CA ASN A 93 1.31 -24.41 12.78
C ASN A 93 2.34 -23.38 12.28
N GLY A 94 2.08 -22.08 12.55
CA GLY A 94 2.97 -20.98 12.20
C GLY A 94 3.05 -20.69 10.70
N LYS A 95 2.09 -21.14 9.88
CA LYS A 95 2.02 -20.85 8.45
C LYS A 95 0.64 -20.29 8.08
N PRO A 96 0.60 -19.20 7.28
CA PRO A 96 -0.66 -18.68 6.77
C PRO A 96 -1.20 -19.58 5.64
N VAL A 97 -2.49 -19.82 5.65
CA VAL A 97 -3.26 -20.47 4.59
C VAL A 97 -4.42 -19.56 4.22
N ILE A 98 -4.63 -19.37 2.94
CA ILE A 98 -5.72 -18.54 2.43
C ILE A 98 -6.60 -19.38 1.53
N THR A 99 -7.91 -19.25 1.67
CA THR A 99 -8.87 -19.84 0.73
C THR A 99 -9.77 -18.74 0.15
N TYR A 100 -10.18 -18.92 -1.09
CA TYR A 100 -11.18 -18.10 -1.77
C TYR A 100 -12.29 -19.01 -2.30
N ASN A 101 -13.50 -18.84 -1.80
CA ASN A 101 -14.64 -19.71 -2.09
C ASN A 101 -14.33 -21.20 -1.89
N GLY A 102 -13.61 -21.54 -0.81
CA GLY A 102 -13.21 -22.90 -0.45
C GLY A 102 -12.01 -23.45 -1.23
N LEU A 103 -11.48 -22.71 -2.22
CA LEU A 103 -10.30 -23.13 -2.97
C LEU A 103 -9.03 -22.51 -2.36
N SER A 104 -8.01 -23.32 -2.11
CA SER A 104 -6.73 -22.86 -1.59
C SER A 104 -6.05 -21.89 -2.56
N VAL A 105 -5.64 -20.75 -2.05
CA VAL A 105 -4.90 -19.74 -2.79
C VAL A 105 -3.43 -19.85 -2.41
N SER A 106 -2.60 -20.29 -3.35
CA SER A 106 -1.16 -20.54 -3.12
C SER A 106 -0.36 -19.27 -2.80
N ASP A 107 -0.91 -18.09 -3.05
CA ASP A 107 -0.28 -16.80 -2.82
C ASP A 107 -1.36 -15.73 -2.63
N ALA A 108 -1.25 -14.95 -1.55
CA ALA A 108 -2.14 -13.81 -1.26
C ALA A 108 -2.22 -12.82 -2.42
N SER A 109 -1.17 -12.76 -3.26
CA SER A 109 -1.16 -11.94 -4.46
C SER A 109 -2.30 -12.22 -5.44
N LYS A 110 -2.86 -13.44 -5.42
CA LYS A 110 -4.01 -13.80 -6.25
C LYS A 110 -5.32 -13.14 -5.79
N LEU A 111 -5.38 -12.66 -4.55
CA LEU A 111 -6.50 -11.88 -4.02
C LEU A 111 -6.37 -10.40 -4.38
N PHE A 112 -5.14 -9.91 -4.64
CA PHE A 112 -4.96 -8.56 -5.14
C PHE A 112 -5.73 -8.37 -6.45
N GLY A 113 -6.61 -7.42 -6.45
CA GLY A 113 -7.44 -7.13 -7.60
C GLY A 113 -8.78 -7.84 -7.65
N VAL A 114 -9.02 -8.90 -6.86
CA VAL A 114 -10.36 -9.43 -6.63
C VAL A 114 -11.18 -8.46 -5.79
N LEU A 115 -10.55 -7.96 -4.74
CA LEU A 115 -11.12 -6.97 -3.81
C LEU A 115 -10.39 -5.64 -3.97
N LYS A 116 -11.11 -4.59 -4.31
CA LYS A 116 -10.56 -3.24 -4.45
C LYS A 116 -10.83 -2.46 -3.17
N TYR A 117 -9.76 -1.96 -2.56
CA TYR A 117 -9.85 -1.19 -1.33
C TYR A 117 -8.80 -0.09 -1.29
N VAL A 118 -9.04 0.92 -0.47
CA VAL A 118 -8.09 1.98 -0.16
C VAL A 118 -8.04 2.16 1.34
N VAL A 119 -6.85 2.18 1.88
CA VAL A 119 -6.62 2.38 3.32
C VAL A 119 -5.99 3.74 3.55
N PHE A 120 -6.53 4.46 4.52
CA PHE A 120 -5.97 5.69 5.06
C PHE A 120 -5.53 5.41 6.50
N VAL A 121 -4.25 5.60 6.79
CA VAL A 121 -3.68 5.50 8.13
C VAL A 121 -2.83 6.74 8.44
N PRO A 122 -2.59 7.09 9.71
CA PRO A 122 -1.78 8.26 10.05
C PRO A 122 -0.37 8.24 9.44
N GLU A 123 0.22 7.07 9.26
CA GLU A 123 1.52 6.90 8.64
C GLU A 123 1.57 7.42 7.20
N HIS A 124 0.44 7.40 6.46
CA HIS A 124 0.36 7.94 5.10
C HIS A 124 0.59 9.46 5.05
N LEU A 125 0.36 10.18 6.16
CA LEU A 125 0.68 11.61 6.23
C LEU A 125 2.19 11.89 6.07
N ASN A 126 3.02 10.87 6.29
CA ASN A 126 4.47 10.94 6.09
C ASN A 126 4.92 10.68 4.65
N LEU A 127 4.02 10.37 3.71
CA LEU A 127 4.39 10.10 2.30
C LEU A 127 5.18 11.25 1.67
N ILE A 128 4.85 12.48 2.01
CA ILE A 128 5.45 13.68 1.40
C ILE A 128 6.86 13.95 1.93
N LYS A 129 7.05 13.92 3.27
CA LYS A 129 8.31 14.27 3.94
C LYS A 129 9.11 13.08 4.43
N GLY A 130 8.51 11.91 4.49
CA GLY A 130 9.13 10.68 5.00
C GLY A 130 10.20 10.11 4.08
N ALA A 131 10.69 8.93 4.44
CA ALA A 131 11.73 8.24 3.69
C ALA A 131 11.26 7.79 2.29
N PRO A 132 12.16 7.72 1.30
CA PRO A 132 11.84 7.28 -0.06
C PRO A 132 11.20 5.88 -0.12
N GLU A 133 11.52 5.01 0.84
CA GLU A 133 10.93 3.67 0.97
C GLU A 133 9.40 3.69 1.04
N LEU A 134 8.84 4.66 1.79
CA LEU A 134 7.38 4.82 1.93
C LEU A 134 6.73 5.18 0.59
N ARG A 135 7.36 6.06 -0.18
CA ARG A 135 6.85 6.49 -1.50
C ARG A 135 6.92 5.37 -2.53
N ARG A 136 8.03 4.61 -2.53
CA ARG A 136 8.15 3.43 -3.39
C ARG A 136 7.12 2.37 -3.05
N ALA A 137 6.97 2.03 -1.76
CA ALA A 137 5.96 1.08 -1.30
C ALA A 137 4.55 1.53 -1.73
N TYR A 138 4.22 2.80 -1.55
CA TYR A 138 2.94 3.36 -1.98
C TYR A 138 2.70 3.21 -3.49
N LEU A 139 3.71 3.53 -4.33
CA LEU A 139 3.57 3.34 -5.79
C LEU A 139 3.42 1.88 -6.18
N ASP A 140 4.17 0.98 -5.52
CA ASP A 140 4.06 -0.45 -5.75
C ASP A 140 2.70 -0.99 -5.34
N ASP A 141 2.13 -0.54 -4.21
CA ASP A 141 0.79 -0.90 -3.77
C ASP A 141 -0.28 -0.46 -4.79
N VAL A 142 -0.20 0.78 -5.27
CA VAL A 142 -1.09 1.28 -6.34
C VAL A 142 -0.97 0.43 -7.61
N ALA A 143 0.24 0.08 -8.03
CA ALA A 143 0.47 -0.75 -9.21
C ALA A 143 -0.04 -2.19 -9.02
N VAL A 144 0.19 -2.79 -7.86
CA VAL A 144 -0.27 -4.15 -7.50
C VAL A 144 -1.81 -4.23 -7.48
N MET A 145 -2.49 -3.24 -6.91
CA MET A 145 -3.96 -3.16 -6.92
C MET A 145 -4.54 -3.16 -8.33
N GLN A 146 -3.77 -2.73 -9.33
CA GLN A 146 -4.19 -2.66 -10.71
C GLN A 146 -3.74 -3.88 -11.54
N THR A 147 -2.62 -4.52 -11.18
CA THR A 147 -2.00 -5.58 -11.99
C THR A 147 -1.24 -6.57 -11.11
N GLN A 148 -1.75 -7.79 -10.99
CA GLN A 148 -1.08 -8.87 -10.23
C GLN A 148 0.35 -9.17 -10.70
N THR A 149 0.63 -8.94 -12.00
CA THR A 149 1.96 -9.15 -12.57
C THR A 149 3.02 -8.24 -11.96
N HIS A 150 2.65 -7.04 -11.48
CA HIS A 150 3.60 -6.12 -10.85
C HIS A 150 4.23 -6.72 -9.59
N LEU A 151 3.44 -7.34 -8.73
CA LEU A 151 3.95 -7.99 -7.52
C LEU A 151 4.96 -9.10 -7.82
N LYS A 152 4.70 -9.91 -8.87
CA LYS A 152 5.63 -10.96 -9.30
C LYS A 152 6.96 -10.37 -9.77
N LYS A 153 6.90 -9.29 -10.56
CA LYS A 153 8.09 -8.58 -11.06
C LYS A 153 8.91 -7.98 -9.92
N LEU A 154 8.24 -7.30 -8.98
CA LEU A 154 8.85 -6.73 -7.79
C LEU A 154 9.49 -7.82 -6.91
N SER A 155 8.83 -8.96 -6.72
CA SER A 155 9.36 -10.09 -5.95
C SER A 155 10.62 -10.68 -6.60
N ASN A 156 10.60 -10.87 -7.94
CA ASN A 156 11.76 -11.34 -8.68
C ASN A 156 12.94 -10.36 -8.59
N TYR A 157 12.66 -9.07 -8.77
CA TYR A 157 13.64 -8.01 -8.60
C TYR A 157 14.29 -8.03 -7.22
N ASN A 158 13.48 -8.08 -6.16
CA ASN A 158 13.97 -8.09 -4.78
C ASN A 158 14.80 -9.35 -4.47
N ARG A 159 14.43 -10.50 -5.05
CA ARG A 159 15.22 -11.73 -4.95
C ARG A 159 16.57 -11.57 -5.63
N GLY A 160 16.61 -11.04 -6.85
CA GLY A 160 17.85 -10.74 -7.59
C GLY A 160 18.74 -9.77 -6.83
N LEU A 161 18.17 -8.67 -6.32
CA LEU A 161 18.86 -7.67 -5.52
C LEU A 161 19.50 -8.29 -4.26
N LYS A 162 18.76 -9.16 -3.56
CA LYS A 162 19.28 -9.85 -2.38
C LYS A 162 20.48 -10.74 -2.73
N GLN A 163 20.42 -11.48 -3.83
CA GLN A 163 21.54 -12.35 -4.27
C GLN A 163 22.76 -11.51 -4.69
N ARG A 164 22.54 -10.45 -5.48
CA ARG A 164 23.60 -9.51 -5.86
C ARG A 164 24.28 -8.88 -4.64
N ASN A 165 23.49 -8.39 -3.68
CA ASN A 165 24.00 -7.82 -2.44
C ASN A 165 24.74 -8.85 -1.57
N ASN A 166 24.33 -10.11 -1.56
CA ASN A 166 25.08 -11.18 -0.89
C ASN A 166 26.47 -11.38 -1.51
N ILE A 167 26.56 -11.40 -2.84
CA ILE A 167 27.87 -11.51 -3.52
C ILE A 167 28.75 -10.31 -3.15
N LEU A 168 28.24 -9.08 -3.22
CA LEU A 168 28.98 -7.88 -2.84
C LEU A 168 29.43 -7.91 -1.36
N ALA A 169 28.54 -8.33 -0.45
CA ALA A 169 28.81 -8.36 0.98
C ALA A 169 29.92 -9.36 1.36
N PHE A 170 29.95 -10.51 0.70
CA PHE A 170 30.89 -11.60 1.02
C PHE A 170 32.09 -11.68 0.04
N ALA A 171 32.19 -10.77 -0.95
CA ALA A 171 33.33 -10.70 -1.84
C ALA A 171 34.65 -10.49 -1.04
N ARG A 172 35.70 -11.22 -1.42
CA ARG A 172 37.04 -11.02 -0.86
C ARG A 172 37.51 -9.59 -1.10
N LYS A 173 38.33 -9.03 -0.20
CA LYS A 173 38.80 -7.65 -0.36
C LYS A 173 39.72 -7.45 -1.55
N ASP A 174 40.41 -8.52 -1.95
CA ASP A 174 41.41 -8.58 -3.02
C ASP A 174 40.86 -9.20 -4.32
N ILE A 175 39.54 -9.40 -4.41
CA ILE A 175 38.92 -9.97 -5.62
C ILE A 175 39.15 -9.05 -6.83
N PRO A 176 39.65 -9.56 -7.95
CA PRO A 176 39.74 -8.77 -9.17
C PRO A 176 38.37 -8.31 -9.63
N GLU A 177 38.27 -7.06 -10.10
CA GLU A 177 37.00 -6.47 -10.57
C GLU A 177 36.33 -7.33 -11.66
N ALA A 178 37.12 -7.84 -12.63
CA ALA A 178 36.61 -8.71 -13.68
C ALA A 178 36.01 -10.03 -13.14
N GLU A 179 36.59 -10.60 -12.09
CA GLU A 179 36.06 -11.82 -11.46
C GLU A 179 34.75 -11.52 -10.73
N LEU A 180 34.69 -10.40 -10.02
CA LEU A 180 33.44 -9.99 -9.33
C LEU A 180 32.35 -9.64 -10.32
N SER A 181 32.64 -8.87 -11.38
CA SER A 181 31.69 -8.54 -12.44
C SER A 181 31.12 -9.81 -13.07
N ALA A 182 31.95 -10.83 -13.35
CA ALA A 182 31.45 -12.10 -13.89
C ALA A 182 30.49 -12.83 -12.93
N GLN A 183 30.71 -12.74 -11.60
CA GLN A 183 29.79 -13.30 -10.60
C GLN A 183 28.48 -12.51 -10.49
N LEU A 184 28.51 -11.20 -10.70
CA LEU A 184 27.35 -10.32 -10.63
C LEU A 184 26.49 -10.35 -11.89
N ALA A 185 27.10 -10.58 -13.07
CA ALA A 185 26.45 -10.47 -14.39
C ALA A 185 25.10 -11.19 -14.51
N PRO A 186 24.88 -12.43 -14.02
CA PRO A 186 23.56 -13.06 -14.08
C PRO A 186 22.49 -12.29 -13.29
N TRP A 187 22.87 -11.68 -12.18
CA TRP A 187 21.94 -10.90 -11.33
C TRP A 187 21.71 -9.50 -11.90
N ASP A 188 22.71 -8.91 -12.56
CA ASP A 188 22.58 -7.63 -13.26
C ASP A 188 21.54 -7.74 -14.38
N GLN A 189 21.53 -8.84 -15.14
CA GLN A 189 20.51 -9.12 -16.14
C GLN A 189 19.10 -9.25 -15.51
N VAL A 190 18.99 -9.93 -14.37
CA VAL A 190 17.71 -10.04 -13.63
C VAL A 190 17.27 -8.66 -13.15
N LEU A 191 18.16 -7.87 -12.56
CA LEU A 191 17.85 -6.52 -12.08
C LEU A 191 17.43 -5.60 -13.23
N ALA A 192 18.12 -5.66 -14.37
CA ALA A 192 17.78 -4.87 -15.54
C ALA A 192 16.39 -5.24 -16.09
N SER A 193 16.16 -6.52 -16.36
CA SER A 193 14.89 -7.00 -16.91
C SER A 193 13.69 -6.70 -15.99
N GLU A 194 13.79 -7.10 -14.72
CA GLU A 194 12.69 -6.92 -13.79
C GLU A 194 12.58 -5.47 -13.31
N GLY A 195 13.72 -4.75 -13.21
CA GLY A 195 13.74 -3.33 -12.86
C GLY A 195 13.00 -2.45 -13.88
N ILE A 196 13.24 -2.66 -15.18
CA ILE A 196 12.49 -1.97 -16.25
C ILE A 196 10.99 -2.25 -16.13
N ASN A 197 10.61 -3.51 -15.89
CA ASN A 197 9.21 -3.88 -15.72
C ASN A 197 8.57 -3.20 -14.49
N VAL A 198 9.30 -3.11 -13.36
CA VAL A 198 8.83 -2.42 -12.15
C VAL A 198 8.69 -0.92 -12.41
N THR A 199 9.69 -0.29 -13.04
CA THR A 199 9.64 1.13 -13.42
C THR A 199 8.45 1.42 -14.33
N TYR A 200 8.22 0.60 -15.36
CA TYR A 200 7.07 0.72 -16.25
C TYR A 200 5.75 0.61 -15.49
N GLY A 201 5.64 -0.38 -14.59
CA GLY A 201 4.46 -0.57 -13.75
C GLY A 201 4.14 0.64 -12.87
N ARG A 202 5.16 1.22 -12.22
CA ARG A 202 5.04 2.44 -11.43
C ARG A 202 4.62 3.63 -12.29
N LEU A 203 5.32 3.91 -13.38
CA LEU A 203 5.07 5.08 -14.24
C LEU A 203 3.72 5.02 -14.95
N ARG A 204 3.24 3.83 -15.31
CA ARG A 204 1.91 3.66 -15.90
C ARG A 204 0.79 4.22 -15.03
N TYR A 205 0.91 4.14 -13.72
CA TYR A 205 -0.09 4.65 -12.77
C TYR A 205 0.29 6.00 -12.20
N PHE A 206 1.57 6.32 -12.18
CA PHE A 206 2.08 7.60 -11.69
C PHE A 206 1.48 8.80 -12.42
N SER A 207 1.37 8.75 -13.76
CA SER A 207 0.79 9.84 -14.55
C SER A 207 -0.67 10.12 -14.17
N PHE A 208 -1.47 9.08 -13.95
CA PHE A 208 -2.85 9.24 -13.46
C PHE A 208 -2.89 9.78 -12.04
N LEU A 209 -2.03 9.26 -11.17
CA LEU A 209 -1.93 9.71 -9.78
C LEU A 209 -1.54 11.18 -9.71
N GLN A 210 -0.54 11.60 -10.50
CA GLN A 210 -0.06 12.97 -10.60
C GLN A 210 -1.19 13.93 -11.01
N GLN A 211 -1.91 13.63 -12.08
CA GLN A 211 -3.00 14.47 -12.56
C GLN A 211 -4.11 14.58 -11.51
N HIS A 212 -4.60 13.44 -11.01
CA HIS A 212 -5.73 13.45 -10.07
C HIS A 212 -5.37 14.02 -8.71
N ALA A 213 -4.14 13.77 -8.21
CA ALA A 213 -3.70 14.37 -6.96
C ALA A 213 -3.61 15.90 -7.05
N ALA A 214 -3.15 16.44 -8.18
CA ALA A 214 -3.14 17.86 -8.43
C ALA A 214 -4.56 18.45 -8.44
N GLU A 215 -5.52 17.77 -9.11
CA GLU A 215 -6.93 18.20 -9.16
C GLU A 215 -7.59 18.15 -7.77
N VAL A 216 -7.37 17.07 -7.00
CA VAL A 216 -7.92 16.91 -5.65
C VAL A 216 -7.31 17.93 -4.70
N TYR A 217 -5.99 18.15 -4.77
CA TYR A 217 -5.29 19.12 -3.93
C TYR A 217 -5.77 20.53 -4.21
N SER A 218 -5.90 20.91 -5.50
CA SER A 218 -6.43 22.23 -5.90
C SER A 218 -7.85 22.43 -5.37
N ARG A 219 -8.74 21.45 -5.45
CA ARG A 219 -10.09 21.54 -4.86
C ARG A 219 -10.06 21.69 -3.34
N MET A 220 -9.13 21.00 -2.66
CA MET A 220 -9.00 21.05 -1.20
C MET A 220 -8.48 22.41 -0.72
N THR A 221 -7.71 23.11 -1.56
CA THR A 221 -7.13 24.43 -1.28
C THR A 221 -7.87 25.56 -1.98
N GLU A 222 -9.06 25.30 -2.54
CA GLU A 222 -9.89 26.27 -3.29
C GLU A 222 -9.11 26.98 -4.41
N GLY A 223 -8.16 26.28 -5.03
CA GLY A 223 -7.31 26.79 -6.11
C GLY A 223 -6.13 27.66 -5.63
N ALA A 224 -5.95 27.84 -4.32
CA ALA A 224 -4.87 28.69 -3.79
C ALA A 224 -3.48 28.07 -3.96
N GLU A 225 -3.37 26.76 -4.08
CA GLU A 225 -2.10 26.06 -4.13
C GLU A 225 -2.09 25.01 -5.25
N LYS A 226 -0.89 24.76 -5.81
CA LYS A 226 -0.64 23.76 -6.86
C LYS A 226 0.28 22.68 -6.34
N LEU A 227 -0.16 21.41 -6.43
CA LEU A 227 0.67 20.23 -6.16
C LEU A 227 1.26 19.69 -7.46
N GLU A 228 2.57 19.49 -7.48
CA GLU A 228 3.31 18.85 -8.57
C GLU A 228 4.11 17.66 -8.04
N MET A 229 4.31 16.67 -8.90
CA MET A 229 5.00 15.43 -8.54
C MET A 229 5.93 15.03 -9.68
N GLU A 230 7.10 14.49 -9.34
CA GLU A 230 8.06 13.97 -10.32
C GLU A 230 8.60 12.63 -9.86
N TYR A 231 8.57 11.63 -10.74
CA TYR A 231 9.24 10.37 -10.50
C TYR A 231 10.70 10.47 -10.96
N TYR A 232 11.64 10.17 -10.08
CA TYR A 232 13.06 10.15 -10.39
C TYR A 232 13.58 8.71 -10.42
N SER A 233 14.15 8.30 -11.55
CA SER A 233 14.82 7.02 -11.70
C SER A 233 16.31 7.14 -11.38
N SER A 234 16.80 6.32 -10.47
CA SER A 234 18.21 6.27 -10.09
C SER A 234 19.10 5.67 -11.20
N ILE A 235 18.53 4.83 -12.05
CA ILE A 235 19.20 4.22 -13.20
C ILE A 235 19.28 5.21 -14.35
N PHE A 236 18.11 5.73 -14.77
CA PHE A 236 18.05 6.56 -15.98
C PHE A 236 18.38 8.04 -15.71
N LYS A 237 18.47 8.44 -14.42
CA LYS A 237 18.79 9.80 -13.97
C LYS A 237 17.90 10.87 -14.60
N THR A 238 16.62 10.51 -14.80
CA THR A 238 15.62 11.36 -15.45
C THR A 238 14.25 11.12 -14.82
N THR A 239 13.37 12.10 -15.03
CA THR A 239 11.95 12.06 -14.66
C THR A 239 11.06 11.56 -15.82
N SER A 240 11.61 11.50 -17.06
CA SER A 240 10.90 11.03 -18.25
C SER A 240 11.64 9.88 -18.89
N ILE A 241 10.98 8.71 -18.99
CA ILE A 241 11.55 7.49 -19.56
C ILE A 241 10.69 7.06 -20.75
N ASP A 242 11.33 6.92 -21.92
CA ASP A 242 10.70 6.35 -23.10
C ASP A 242 10.88 4.83 -23.11
N PHE A 243 9.78 4.10 -23.18
CA PHE A 243 9.75 2.64 -23.23
C PHE A 243 9.63 2.08 -24.66
N SER A 244 9.82 2.88 -25.69
CA SER A 244 9.74 2.43 -27.10
C SER A 244 10.85 1.43 -27.45
N ASP A 245 12.06 1.59 -26.88
CA ASP A 245 13.18 0.65 -27.05
C ASP A 245 13.62 0.04 -25.72
N VAL A 246 13.06 -1.14 -25.42
CA VAL A 246 13.36 -1.89 -24.20
C VAL A 246 14.81 -2.40 -24.19
N ASN A 247 15.41 -2.69 -25.35
CA ASN A 247 16.80 -3.15 -25.43
C ASN A 247 17.76 -2.00 -25.07
N GLU A 248 17.48 -0.79 -25.53
CA GLU A 248 18.26 0.40 -25.13
C GLU A 248 18.18 0.61 -23.63
N LEU A 249 16.98 0.53 -23.05
CA LEU A 249 16.79 0.65 -21.59
C LEU A 249 17.55 -0.45 -20.84
N PHE A 250 17.54 -1.68 -21.33
CA PHE A 250 18.26 -2.79 -20.73
C PHE A 250 19.78 -2.54 -20.72
N ASN A 251 20.33 -2.12 -21.85
CA ASN A 251 21.77 -1.80 -21.97
C ASN A 251 22.15 -0.63 -21.04
N LYS A 252 21.34 0.43 -20.97
CA LYS A 252 21.55 1.54 -20.03
C LYS A 252 21.52 1.09 -18.58
N TYR A 253 20.60 0.17 -18.24
CA TYR A 253 20.49 -0.37 -16.87
C TYR A 253 21.75 -1.12 -16.47
N VAL A 254 22.22 -2.05 -17.34
CA VAL A 254 23.43 -2.82 -17.07
C VAL A 254 24.65 -1.89 -16.99
N ALA A 255 24.79 -0.96 -17.92
CA ALA A 255 25.90 0.00 -17.92
C ALA A 255 25.92 0.86 -16.64
N GLU A 256 24.77 1.25 -16.11
CA GLU A 256 24.73 2.01 -14.84
C GLU A 256 25.13 1.15 -13.63
N LEU A 257 24.81 -0.16 -13.62
CA LEU A 257 25.30 -1.08 -12.58
C LEU A 257 26.82 -1.24 -12.67
N ASP A 258 27.37 -1.40 -13.86
CA ASP A 258 28.82 -1.50 -14.10
C ASP A 258 29.54 -0.21 -13.67
N ASN A 259 29.01 0.95 -14.02
CA ASN A 259 29.57 2.25 -13.63
C ASN A 259 29.65 2.46 -12.09
N ASN A 260 28.79 1.79 -11.35
CA ASN A 260 28.78 1.86 -9.89
C ASN A 260 29.63 0.79 -9.21
N LEU A 261 30.19 -0.19 -9.94
CA LEU A 261 30.82 -1.40 -9.41
C LEU A 261 31.93 -1.09 -8.40
N GLU A 262 32.86 -0.19 -8.70
CA GLU A 262 33.96 0.19 -7.80
C GLU A 262 33.42 0.72 -6.46
N SER A 263 32.41 1.59 -6.51
CA SER A 263 31.77 2.14 -5.31
C SER A 263 31.01 1.06 -4.52
N GLU A 264 30.36 0.14 -5.21
CA GLU A 264 29.62 -0.97 -4.63
C GLU A 264 30.55 -2.02 -3.99
N MET A 265 31.73 -2.25 -4.57
CA MET A 265 32.79 -3.07 -3.94
C MET A 265 33.21 -2.50 -2.58
N ARG A 266 33.32 -1.18 -2.49
CA ARG A 266 33.68 -0.49 -1.25
C ARG A 266 32.55 -0.49 -0.23
N LEU A 267 31.31 -0.20 -0.67
CA LEU A 267 30.15 -0.04 0.21
C LEU A 267 29.41 -1.36 0.51
N ARG A 268 29.68 -2.42 -0.26
CA ARG A 268 29.14 -3.77 -0.08
C ARG A 268 27.63 -3.92 -0.34
N TYR A 269 27.05 -3.02 -1.12
CA TYR A 269 25.65 -3.12 -1.56
C TYR A 269 25.41 -2.37 -2.87
N THR A 270 24.29 -2.70 -3.55
CA THR A 270 23.86 -2.11 -4.82
C THR A 270 23.41 -0.67 -4.64
N LEU A 271 23.97 0.24 -5.45
CA LEU A 271 23.76 1.70 -5.32
C LEU A 271 22.67 2.24 -6.25
N ALA A 272 22.40 1.59 -7.38
CA ALA A 272 21.42 2.03 -8.36
C ALA A 272 20.38 0.95 -8.66
N GLY A 273 19.16 1.33 -8.99
CA GLY A 273 18.05 0.42 -9.28
C GLY A 273 16.73 0.91 -8.73
N VAL A 274 15.62 0.24 -9.07
CA VAL A 274 14.26 0.66 -8.68
C VAL A 274 14.06 0.74 -7.16
N HIS A 275 14.92 0.11 -6.37
CA HIS A 275 14.97 0.22 -4.91
C HIS A 275 15.60 1.54 -4.43
N ARG A 276 16.14 2.37 -5.33
CA ARG A 276 16.72 3.69 -5.09
C ARG A 276 15.94 4.83 -5.76
N ASP A 277 14.94 4.49 -6.56
CA ASP A 277 14.08 5.51 -7.17
C ASP A 277 13.29 6.29 -6.11
N ASP A 278 12.82 7.49 -6.48
CA ASP A 278 12.06 8.34 -5.57
C ASP A 278 10.96 9.12 -6.30
N VAL A 279 10.08 9.73 -5.51
CA VAL A 279 9.09 10.72 -5.97
C VAL A 279 9.33 12.03 -5.25
N ASN A 280 9.55 13.08 -6.02
CA ASN A 280 9.65 14.43 -5.53
C ASN A 280 8.28 15.10 -5.59
N PHE A 281 7.95 15.85 -4.53
CA PHE A 281 6.73 16.63 -4.43
C PHE A 281 7.07 18.11 -4.35
N TYR A 282 6.33 18.92 -5.10
CA TYR A 282 6.45 20.37 -5.08
C TYR A 282 5.10 21.01 -4.81
N ILE A 283 5.08 22.06 -3.99
CA ILE A 283 3.90 22.88 -3.73
C ILE A 283 4.26 24.31 -4.13
N ASN A 284 3.51 24.85 -5.09
CA ASN A 284 3.79 26.15 -5.69
C ASN A 284 5.25 26.29 -6.18
N GLY A 285 5.79 25.22 -6.78
CA GLY A 285 7.16 25.16 -7.31
C GLY A 285 8.26 24.97 -6.26
N MET A 286 7.94 24.93 -4.96
CA MET A 286 8.90 24.68 -3.88
C MET A 286 8.89 23.22 -3.44
N ALA A 287 10.08 22.65 -3.19
CA ALA A 287 10.22 21.27 -2.71
C ALA A 287 9.44 21.04 -1.40
N ALA A 288 8.41 20.21 -1.45
CA ALA A 288 7.50 20.01 -0.32
C ALA A 288 8.19 19.39 0.90
N ARG A 289 9.24 18.60 0.68
CA ARG A 289 10.02 17.98 1.76
C ARG A 289 10.61 19.03 2.70
N ASP A 290 11.11 20.14 2.15
CA ASP A 290 11.87 21.14 2.90
C ASP A 290 10.98 22.31 3.34
N PHE A 291 10.02 22.73 2.49
CA PHE A 291 9.30 23.98 2.65
C PHE A 291 7.81 23.86 2.98
N ALA A 292 7.17 22.67 2.76
CA ALA A 292 5.75 22.55 3.02
C ALA A 292 5.42 22.62 4.53
N SER A 293 4.33 23.32 4.86
CA SER A 293 3.74 23.30 6.20
C SER A 293 3.15 21.92 6.53
N GLN A 294 2.85 21.65 7.80
CA GLN A 294 2.16 20.42 8.19
C GLN A 294 0.80 20.29 7.50
N GLY A 295 0.03 21.40 7.41
CA GLY A 295 -1.27 21.41 6.74
C GLY A 295 -1.16 21.06 5.26
N GLN A 296 -0.18 21.65 4.53
CA GLN A 296 0.10 21.34 3.13
C GLN A 296 0.49 19.87 2.94
N THR A 297 1.37 19.36 3.81
CA THR A 297 1.80 17.95 3.79
C THR A 297 0.61 16.99 3.97
N ARG A 298 -0.26 17.27 4.94
CA ARG A 298 -1.47 16.49 5.19
C ARG A 298 -2.44 16.54 4.01
N SER A 299 -2.68 17.72 3.44
CA SER A 299 -3.53 17.88 2.25
C SER A 299 -2.98 17.12 1.04
N ALA A 300 -1.67 17.17 0.79
CA ALA A 300 -1.03 16.45 -0.30
C ALA A 300 -1.14 14.92 -0.13
N ALA A 301 -0.90 14.39 1.08
CA ALA A 301 -1.05 12.97 1.36
C ALA A 301 -2.51 12.49 1.18
N LEU A 302 -3.48 13.27 1.64
CA LEU A 302 -4.91 12.99 1.43
C LEU A 302 -5.28 13.02 -0.05
N ALA A 303 -4.77 14.01 -0.80
CA ALA A 303 -4.99 14.10 -2.23
C ALA A 303 -4.49 12.85 -2.97
N LEU A 304 -3.32 12.33 -2.60
CA LEU A 304 -2.79 11.07 -3.14
C LEU A 304 -3.73 9.90 -2.87
N LYS A 305 -4.17 9.73 -1.64
CA LYS A 305 -5.02 8.60 -1.24
C LYS A 305 -6.43 8.68 -1.85
N LEU A 306 -7.02 9.86 -1.94
CA LEU A 306 -8.30 10.05 -2.64
C LEU A 306 -8.16 9.78 -4.15
N SER A 307 -7.01 10.13 -4.73
CA SER A 307 -6.72 9.84 -6.14
C SER A 307 -6.57 8.35 -6.41
N GLU A 308 -6.02 7.59 -5.46
CA GLU A 308 -5.97 6.13 -5.54
C GLU A 308 -7.38 5.52 -5.63
N ALA A 309 -8.32 5.98 -4.80
CA ALA A 309 -9.71 5.55 -4.85
C ALA A 309 -10.37 5.90 -6.21
N GLU A 310 -10.09 7.08 -6.73
CA GLU A 310 -10.60 7.53 -8.04
C GLU A 310 -10.03 6.71 -9.20
N ILE A 311 -8.75 6.36 -9.18
CA ILE A 311 -8.11 5.49 -10.17
C ILE A 311 -8.81 4.12 -10.19
N ILE A 312 -9.06 3.54 -9.02
CA ILE A 312 -9.78 2.27 -8.90
C ILE A 312 -11.18 2.39 -9.52
N ARG A 313 -11.91 3.43 -9.16
CA ARG A 313 -13.28 3.67 -9.65
C ARG A 313 -13.34 3.79 -11.18
N ARG A 314 -12.47 4.61 -11.76
CA ARG A 314 -12.46 4.84 -13.23
C ARG A 314 -12.03 3.62 -14.03
N LYS A 315 -11.00 2.91 -13.56
CA LYS A 315 -10.45 1.75 -14.30
C LYS A 315 -11.30 0.51 -14.17
N ASN A 316 -11.81 0.24 -12.97
CA ASN A 316 -12.50 -1.02 -12.70
C ASN A 316 -14.03 -0.87 -12.77
N LYS A 317 -14.55 0.35 -12.93
CA LYS A 317 -15.98 0.67 -12.90
C LYS A 317 -16.69 0.17 -11.62
N THR A 318 -15.95 0.06 -10.54
CA THR A 318 -16.41 -0.36 -9.21
C THR A 318 -15.92 0.61 -8.16
N CYS A 319 -16.72 0.86 -7.12
CA CYS A 319 -16.25 1.65 -5.99
C CYS A 319 -15.39 0.78 -5.08
N PRO A 320 -14.19 1.25 -4.66
CA PRO A 320 -13.38 0.53 -3.68
C PRO A 320 -14.04 0.57 -2.30
N VAL A 321 -13.73 -0.39 -1.45
CA VAL A 321 -13.94 -0.26 -0.01
C VAL A 321 -12.92 0.73 0.54
N VAL A 322 -13.36 1.66 1.39
CA VAL A 322 -12.49 2.67 2.00
C VAL A 322 -12.37 2.40 3.50
N ILE A 323 -11.15 2.31 3.98
CA ILE A 323 -10.82 2.12 5.40
C ILE A 323 -10.11 3.39 5.89
N LEU A 324 -10.69 4.07 6.87
CA LEU A 324 -10.14 5.25 7.53
C LEU A 324 -9.78 4.89 8.98
N ASP A 325 -8.52 4.49 9.21
CA ASP A 325 -8.07 4.09 10.55
C ASP A 325 -7.44 5.27 11.28
N ASP A 326 -8.18 5.83 12.24
CA ASP A 326 -7.81 6.92 13.16
C ASP A 326 -7.30 8.21 12.47
N ILE A 327 -7.53 8.33 11.14
CA ILE A 327 -7.01 9.44 10.34
C ILE A 327 -7.81 10.73 10.54
N LEU A 328 -9.11 10.62 10.81
CA LEU A 328 -9.98 11.80 10.92
C LEU A 328 -9.64 12.66 12.15
N SER A 329 -9.10 12.06 13.22
CA SER A 329 -8.63 12.77 14.41
C SER A 329 -7.42 13.67 14.13
N GLU A 330 -6.62 13.32 13.11
CA GLU A 330 -5.43 14.07 12.68
C GLU A 330 -5.77 15.27 11.76
N LEU A 331 -7.04 15.42 11.36
CA LEU A 331 -7.48 16.42 10.40
C LEU A 331 -8.30 17.53 11.07
N ASP A 332 -8.13 18.75 10.57
CA ASP A 332 -9.07 19.83 10.85
C ASP A 332 -10.44 19.58 10.19
N GLN A 333 -11.44 20.34 10.61
CA GLN A 333 -12.83 20.16 10.17
C GLN A 333 -12.99 20.28 8.64
N THR A 334 -12.27 21.19 8.00
CA THR A 334 -12.36 21.42 6.54
C THR A 334 -11.88 20.21 5.79
N ARG A 335 -10.69 19.67 6.13
CA ARG A 335 -10.12 18.48 5.50
C ARG A 335 -10.95 17.23 5.79
N ARG A 336 -11.46 17.11 7.01
CA ARG A 336 -12.35 16.01 7.40
C ARG A 336 -13.60 15.97 6.52
N ASN A 337 -14.30 17.09 6.40
CA ASN A 337 -15.48 17.21 5.54
C ASN A 337 -15.16 16.92 4.08
N PHE A 338 -13.99 17.40 3.60
CA PHE A 338 -13.56 17.13 2.23
C PHE A 338 -13.37 15.62 1.97
N VAL A 339 -12.70 14.91 2.87
CA VAL A 339 -12.50 13.45 2.75
C VAL A 339 -13.84 12.74 2.71
N ILE A 340 -14.74 13.02 3.67
CA ILE A 340 -16.06 12.41 3.79
C ILE A 340 -16.87 12.60 2.51
N ASN A 341 -16.90 13.80 1.96
CA ASN A 341 -17.66 14.13 0.75
C ASN A 341 -17.09 13.52 -0.54
N ASN A 342 -15.83 13.05 -0.52
CA ASN A 342 -15.21 12.43 -1.70
C ASN A 342 -15.22 10.89 -1.69
N ILE A 343 -15.71 10.26 -0.61
CA ILE A 343 -15.81 8.81 -0.46
C ILE A 343 -17.26 8.30 -0.36
N ASP A 344 -18.24 9.16 -0.58
CA ASP A 344 -19.69 8.95 -0.39
C ASP A 344 -20.28 7.77 -1.16
N LYS A 345 -19.65 7.35 -2.27
CA LYS A 345 -20.09 6.22 -3.11
C LYS A 345 -19.46 4.88 -2.74
N SER A 346 -18.59 4.86 -1.76
CA SER A 346 -17.87 3.67 -1.31
C SER A 346 -18.49 3.11 -0.04
N GLN A 347 -18.34 1.81 0.20
CA GLN A 347 -18.49 1.30 1.56
C GLN A 347 -17.32 1.77 2.40
N VAL A 348 -17.60 2.39 3.54
CA VAL A 348 -16.60 3.06 4.37
C VAL A 348 -16.55 2.41 5.74
N PHE A 349 -15.34 2.13 6.19
CA PHE A 349 -15.03 1.69 7.56
C PHE A 349 -14.21 2.78 8.24
N ILE A 350 -14.69 3.30 9.36
CA ILE A 350 -14.04 4.38 10.09
C ILE A 350 -13.74 3.93 11.50
N THR A 351 -12.53 4.15 11.98
CA THR A 351 -12.21 4.07 13.40
C THR A 351 -12.01 5.47 13.97
N CYS A 352 -12.50 5.72 15.16
CA CYS A 352 -12.30 6.98 15.88
C CYS A 352 -12.28 6.76 17.39
N CYS A 353 -11.75 7.73 18.10
CA CYS A 353 -11.75 7.72 19.58
C CYS A 353 -13.00 8.35 20.15
N ASN A 354 -13.63 9.30 19.43
CA ASN A 354 -14.77 10.05 19.88
C ASN A 354 -15.79 10.25 18.74
N MET A 355 -17.09 10.15 19.05
CA MET A 355 -18.18 10.36 18.08
C MET A 355 -18.30 11.82 17.62
N ASP A 356 -17.85 12.78 18.44
CA ASP A 356 -17.89 14.21 18.07
C ASP A 356 -17.12 14.50 16.76
N ASP A 357 -16.11 13.67 16.46
CA ASP A 357 -15.34 13.74 15.21
C ASP A 357 -16.16 13.42 13.96
N LEU A 358 -17.33 12.81 14.11
CA LEU A 358 -18.14 12.26 13.04
C LEU A 358 -19.53 12.89 12.92
N SER A 359 -19.77 14.04 13.56
CA SER A 359 -21.07 14.73 13.62
C SER A 359 -21.69 15.04 12.23
N ALA A 360 -20.87 15.05 11.17
CA ALA A 360 -21.31 15.27 9.80
C ALA A 360 -21.80 13.98 9.09
N LEU A 361 -21.56 12.78 9.67
CA LEU A 361 -21.97 11.50 9.09
C LEU A 361 -23.34 11.09 9.62
N GLN A 362 -24.25 10.75 8.71
CA GLN A 362 -25.58 10.25 9.05
C GLN A 362 -25.79 8.83 8.51
N GLY A 363 -26.42 7.97 9.29
CA GLY A 363 -26.70 6.58 8.91
C GLY A 363 -25.55 5.62 9.11
N GLY A 364 -25.73 4.39 8.66
CA GLY A 364 -24.75 3.31 8.85
C GLY A 364 -24.85 2.60 10.19
N LYS A 365 -23.89 1.72 10.47
CA LYS A 365 -23.77 1.00 11.74
C LYS A 365 -22.65 1.58 12.59
N CYS A 366 -22.93 1.68 13.90
CA CYS A 366 -21.95 2.10 14.89
C CYS A 366 -21.60 0.92 15.81
N TRP A 367 -20.33 0.75 16.10
CA TRP A 367 -19.80 -0.30 16.96
C TRP A 367 -18.97 0.31 18.09
N HIS A 368 -19.22 -0.12 19.32
CA HIS A 368 -18.37 0.22 20.46
C HIS A 368 -17.29 -0.86 20.62
N ALA A 369 -16.02 -0.44 20.59
CA ALA A 369 -14.87 -1.31 20.75
C ALA A 369 -14.28 -1.18 22.16
N GLU A 370 -14.28 -2.28 22.91
CA GLU A 370 -13.68 -2.38 24.23
C GLU A 370 -12.97 -3.73 24.41
N ASN A 371 -11.66 -3.70 24.71
CA ASN A 371 -10.83 -4.89 24.96
C ASN A 371 -10.95 -6.01 23.89
N GLY A 372 -11.08 -5.62 22.62
CA GLY A 372 -11.22 -6.57 21.49
C GLY A 372 -12.64 -7.13 21.31
N VAL A 373 -13.61 -6.63 22.07
CA VAL A 373 -15.05 -6.92 21.91
C VAL A 373 -15.72 -5.76 21.19
N PHE A 374 -16.63 -6.08 20.28
CA PHE A 374 -17.37 -5.10 19.46
C PHE A 374 -18.87 -5.29 19.70
N THR A 375 -19.54 -4.25 20.18
CA THR A 375 -21.00 -4.25 20.43
C THR A 375 -21.66 -3.22 19.52
N GLU A 376 -22.73 -3.61 18.82
CA GLU A 376 -23.52 -2.68 17.99
C GLU A 376 -24.24 -1.69 18.91
N GLY A 377 -24.10 -0.37 18.62
CA GLY A 377 -24.65 0.73 19.39
C GLY A 377 -25.94 1.28 18.82
#